data_f706034e9155049dbeeee476a5c72758
#
_entry.id   f706034e9155049dbeeee476a5c72758
#
_cell.length_a   1.000
_cell.length_b   1.000
_cell.length_c   1.000
_cell.angle_alpha   90.00
_cell.angle_beta   90.00
_cell.angle_gamma   90.00
#
_symmetry.space_group_name_H-M   'P 1'
#
loop_
_entity.id
_entity.type
_entity.pdbx_description
1 polymer ?
#
loop_
_entity_poly.entity_id
_entity_poly.type
_entity_poly.pdbx_seq_one_letter_code
_entity_poly.pdbx_strand_id
1 'polypeptide(L)'
;TLYNDNQMFLSEHPTPDEELRRTELIAHETAHMWFGDLVTMNWFDDVWTKEVFANYFAACISEPLYPDINHQLNRIKTFTASSLSEDRTPGTTSIRQPLDNLRNAGLIYGQIIYNKAPVMMIKLVELMGEDKFREGIREYLNTYAYSNATWNDLIRILDNKTAEDLAAFSDVWVNQKGMPTIRFTQKDGKLQICQEDPYHRGITWPQRFHVTLCGEQRD
;
A
#
# COMPACT_ATOMS: atom_id res chain seq x y z
N THR A 1 2.17 -11.53 19.67
CA THR A 1 2.25 -12.10 18.31
C THR A 1 2.62 -13.57 18.39
N LEU A 2 1.96 -14.40 17.60
CA LEU A 2 2.28 -15.82 17.44
C LEU A 2 2.84 -16.03 16.04
N TYR A 3 4.01 -16.65 15.95
CA TYR A 3 4.65 -16.96 14.67
C TYR A 3 4.43 -18.43 14.30
N ASN A 4 4.29 -18.69 13.01
CA ASN A 4 4.26 -20.04 12.49
C ASN A 4 5.71 -20.60 12.39
N ASP A 5 5.94 -21.79 12.91
CA ASP A 5 7.24 -22.45 12.90
C ASP A 5 7.85 -22.52 11.49
N ASN A 6 7.05 -22.84 10.47
CA ASN A 6 7.53 -22.94 9.09
C ASN A 6 8.02 -21.61 8.50
N GLN A 7 7.62 -20.49 9.08
CA GLN A 7 8.06 -19.15 8.65
C GLN A 7 9.27 -18.66 9.45
N MET A 8 9.42 -19.14 10.68
CA MET A 8 10.47 -18.70 11.60
C MET A 8 11.71 -19.60 11.58
N PHE A 9 11.53 -20.92 11.51
CA PHE A 9 12.61 -21.89 11.47
C PHE A 9 12.91 -22.26 10.03
N LEU A 10 13.90 -21.58 9.45
CA LEU A 10 14.35 -21.84 8.08
C LEU A 10 15.21 -23.12 8.03
N SER A 11 15.42 -23.66 6.83
CA SER A 11 16.31 -24.78 6.59
C SER A 11 17.76 -24.42 6.93
N GLU A 12 18.66 -25.41 6.95
CA GLU A 12 20.09 -25.20 7.19
C GLU A 12 20.74 -24.30 6.12
N HIS A 13 20.18 -24.27 4.91
CA HIS A 13 20.63 -23.48 3.78
C HIS A 13 19.43 -22.70 3.19
N PRO A 14 18.96 -21.62 3.86
CA PRO A 14 17.85 -20.85 3.36
C PRO A 14 18.23 -20.04 2.13
N THR A 15 17.26 -19.83 1.26
CA THR A 15 17.41 -18.88 0.16
C THR A 15 17.29 -17.42 0.66
N PRO A 16 17.89 -16.44 -0.04
CA PRO A 16 17.73 -15.02 0.29
C PRO A 16 16.26 -14.57 0.38
N ASP A 17 15.38 -15.14 -0.46
CA ASP A 17 13.94 -14.86 -0.43
C ASP A 17 13.27 -15.38 0.85
N GLU A 18 13.72 -16.51 1.40
CA GLU A 18 13.19 -17.06 2.67
C GLU A 18 13.66 -16.22 3.85
N GLU A 19 14.92 -15.79 3.84
CA GLU A 19 15.47 -14.90 4.87
C GLU A 19 14.77 -13.53 4.84
N LEU A 20 14.56 -12.96 3.65
CA LEU A 20 13.83 -11.70 3.48
C LEU A 20 12.40 -11.83 4.04
N ARG A 21 11.65 -12.87 3.66
CA ARG A 21 10.29 -13.08 4.15
C ARG A 21 10.21 -13.20 5.67
N ARG A 22 11.16 -13.89 6.31
CA ARG A 22 11.23 -13.96 7.77
C ARG A 22 11.51 -12.60 8.38
N THR A 23 12.44 -11.85 7.80
CA THR A 23 12.76 -10.49 8.25
C THR A 23 11.59 -9.54 8.10
N GLU A 24 10.90 -9.58 6.96
CA GLU A 24 9.68 -8.81 6.72
C GLU A 24 8.57 -9.15 7.71
N LEU A 25 8.38 -10.44 8.03
CA LEU A 25 7.39 -10.86 9.02
C LEU A 25 7.70 -10.28 10.41
N ILE A 26 8.94 -10.39 10.88
CA ILE A 26 9.35 -9.86 12.18
C ILE A 26 9.20 -8.32 12.21
N ALA A 27 9.60 -7.64 11.14
CA ALA A 27 9.50 -6.20 11.03
C ALA A 27 8.03 -5.73 10.97
N HIS A 28 7.16 -6.46 10.27
CA HIS A 28 5.72 -6.23 10.22
C HIS A 28 5.10 -6.29 11.62
N GLU A 29 5.32 -7.36 12.34
CA GLU A 29 4.76 -7.51 13.69
C GLU A 29 5.35 -6.48 14.68
N THR A 30 6.61 -6.10 14.49
CA THR A 30 7.23 -5.03 15.28
C THR A 30 6.59 -3.68 14.98
N ALA A 31 6.27 -3.38 13.72
CA ALA A 31 5.63 -2.12 13.34
C ALA A 31 4.22 -1.97 13.95
N HIS A 32 3.53 -3.07 14.23
CA HIS A 32 2.26 -3.04 14.94
C HIS A 32 2.33 -2.40 16.33
N MET A 33 3.49 -2.36 16.97
CA MET A 33 3.68 -1.65 18.25
C MET A 33 3.38 -0.15 18.13
N TRP A 34 3.54 0.43 16.94
CA TRP A 34 3.17 1.83 16.65
C TRP A 34 1.81 1.92 15.96
N PHE A 35 1.57 1.07 14.96
CA PHE A 35 0.37 1.07 14.13
C PHE A 35 -0.54 -0.10 14.52
N GLY A 36 -1.43 0.13 15.44
CA GLY A 36 -2.31 -0.85 16.05
C GLY A 36 -2.30 -0.78 17.59
N ASP A 37 -1.11 -0.64 18.19
CA ASP A 37 -0.97 -0.57 19.65
C ASP A 37 -0.85 0.88 20.15
N LEU A 38 0.20 1.63 19.76
CA LEU A 38 0.38 3.01 20.20
C LEU A 38 -0.75 3.92 19.71
N VAL A 39 -1.11 3.78 18.42
CA VAL A 39 -2.27 4.43 17.82
C VAL A 39 -3.18 3.35 17.25
N THR A 40 -4.40 3.25 17.76
CA THR A 40 -5.38 2.25 17.36
C THR A 40 -6.44 2.86 16.45
N MET A 41 -7.00 2.09 15.52
CA MET A 41 -8.15 2.54 14.75
C MET A 41 -9.35 2.78 15.65
N ASN A 42 -10.19 3.75 15.26
CA ASN A 42 -11.43 4.05 16.02
C ASN A 42 -12.47 2.92 15.86
N TRP A 43 -12.55 2.32 14.67
CA TRP A 43 -13.40 1.19 14.36
C TRP A 43 -12.80 0.31 13.26
N PHE A 44 -13.34 -0.87 13.07
CA PHE A 44 -12.82 -1.90 12.15
C PHE A 44 -12.93 -1.56 10.66
N ASP A 45 -13.73 -0.56 10.25
CA ASP A 45 -13.65 -0.04 8.87
C ASP A 45 -12.26 0.55 8.53
N ASP A 46 -11.49 0.94 9.53
CA ASP A 46 -10.12 1.40 9.38
C ASP A 46 -9.05 0.36 9.80
N VAL A 47 -9.45 -0.91 10.07
CA VAL A 47 -8.50 -1.95 10.50
C VAL A 47 -7.38 -2.22 9.49
N TRP A 48 -7.64 -2.00 8.21
CA TRP A 48 -6.68 -2.13 7.13
C TRP A 48 -5.47 -1.19 7.31
N THR A 49 -5.63 -0.07 8.01
CA THR A 49 -4.56 0.93 8.21
C THR A 49 -3.39 0.33 8.97
N LYS A 50 -3.63 -0.44 10.03
CA LYS A 50 -2.55 -1.07 10.78
C LYS A 50 -1.76 -2.06 9.92
N GLU A 51 -2.45 -2.83 9.07
CA GLU A 51 -1.82 -3.82 8.19
C GLU A 51 -0.98 -3.16 7.09
N VAL A 52 -1.50 -2.10 6.46
CA VAL A 52 -0.77 -1.41 5.39
C VAL A 52 0.46 -0.69 5.92
N PHE A 53 0.38 -0.09 7.12
CA PHE A 53 1.56 0.53 7.75
C PHE A 53 2.58 -0.51 8.17
N ALA A 54 2.14 -1.62 8.76
CA ALA A 54 3.04 -2.70 9.13
C ALA A 54 3.79 -3.24 7.91
N ASN A 55 3.11 -3.47 6.78
CA ASN A 55 3.74 -3.88 5.52
C ASN A 55 4.70 -2.82 4.97
N TYR A 56 4.31 -1.54 4.97
CA TYR A 56 5.15 -0.46 4.46
C TYR A 56 6.45 -0.32 5.27
N PHE A 57 6.37 -0.29 6.59
CA PHE A 57 7.55 -0.16 7.43
C PHE A 57 8.39 -1.43 7.48
N ALA A 58 7.77 -2.61 7.34
CA ALA A 58 8.52 -3.85 7.16
C ALA A 58 9.42 -3.78 5.93
N ALA A 59 8.90 -3.30 4.79
CA ALA A 59 9.69 -3.11 3.58
C ALA A 59 10.81 -2.06 3.79
N CYS A 60 10.51 -0.91 4.40
CA CYS A 60 11.51 0.13 4.69
C CYS A 60 12.68 -0.39 5.57
N ILE A 61 12.40 -1.33 6.48
CA ILE A 61 13.40 -1.91 7.39
C ILE A 61 14.17 -3.04 6.72
N SER A 62 13.48 -3.92 6.00
CA SER A 62 14.08 -5.15 5.46
C SER A 62 14.83 -4.93 4.15
N GLU A 63 14.34 -4.09 3.25
CA GLU A 63 14.94 -3.90 1.92
C GLU A 63 16.42 -3.49 1.96
N PRO A 64 16.87 -2.56 2.83
CA PRO A 64 18.29 -2.20 2.93
C PRO A 64 19.19 -3.34 3.41
N LEU A 65 18.64 -4.36 4.07
CA LEU A 65 19.38 -5.52 4.57
C LEU A 65 19.65 -6.57 3.49
N TYR A 66 18.89 -6.50 2.37
CA TYR A 66 18.97 -7.45 1.25
C TYR A 66 19.17 -6.70 -0.09
N PRO A 67 20.28 -5.99 -0.28
CA PRO A 67 20.50 -5.11 -1.45
C PRO A 67 20.61 -5.87 -2.78
N ASP A 68 20.88 -7.17 -2.75
CA ASP A 68 20.99 -8.02 -3.95
C ASP A 68 19.62 -8.49 -4.47
N ILE A 69 18.54 -8.26 -3.72
CA ILE A 69 17.18 -8.59 -4.16
C ILE A 69 16.58 -7.42 -4.91
N ASN A 70 15.96 -7.71 -6.06
CA ASN A 70 15.16 -6.70 -6.76
C ASN A 70 13.81 -6.48 -6.05
N HIS A 71 13.80 -5.57 -5.07
CA HIS A 71 12.63 -5.28 -4.24
C HIS A 71 11.46 -4.71 -5.04
N GLN A 72 11.72 -3.93 -6.10
CA GLN A 72 10.65 -3.45 -6.98
C GLN A 72 9.91 -4.61 -7.66
N LEU A 73 10.66 -5.57 -8.20
CA LEU A 73 10.08 -6.77 -8.80
C LEU A 73 9.36 -7.62 -7.74
N ASN A 74 9.94 -7.75 -6.54
CA ASN A 74 9.32 -8.48 -5.44
C ASN A 74 7.96 -7.86 -5.06
N ARG A 75 7.87 -6.54 -4.93
CA ARG A 75 6.61 -5.83 -4.65
C ARG A 75 5.57 -6.02 -5.76
N ILE A 76 5.99 -6.01 -7.04
CA ILE A 76 5.08 -6.28 -8.16
C ILE A 76 4.52 -7.70 -8.07
N LYS A 77 5.35 -8.69 -7.80
CA LYS A 77 4.95 -10.10 -7.67
C LYS A 77 4.02 -10.31 -6.47
N THR A 78 4.40 -9.76 -5.32
CA THR A 78 3.70 -9.99 -4.05
C THR A 78 2.37 -9.26 -3.97
N PHE A 79 2.36 -7.96 -4.30
CA PHE A 79 1.18 -7.12 -4.07
C PHE A 79 0.41 -6.82 -5.36
N THR A 80 1.10 -6.32 -6.40
CA THR A 80 0.41 -5.79 -7.58
C THR A 80 -0.33 -6.87 -8.36
N ALA A 81 0.29 -8.02 -8.60
CA ALA A 81 -0.33 -9.11 -9.35
C ALA A 81 -1.57 -9.66 -8.64
N SER A 82 -1.48 -9.89 -7.33
CA SER A 82 -2.58 -10.40 -6.51
C SER A 82 -3.71 -9.38 -6.38
N SER A 83 -3.40 -8.10 -6.15
CA SER A 83 -4.40 -7.04 -6.05
C SER A 83 -5.16 -6.83 -7.36
N LEU A 84 -4.47 -6.85 -8.50
CA LEU A 84 -5.10 -6.73 -9.82
C LEU A 84 -6.00 -7.92 -10.14
N SER A 85 -5.62 -9.12 -9.70
CA SER A 85 -6.45 -10.32 -9.87
C SER A 85 -7.80 -10.17 -9.17
N GLU A 86 -7.80 -9.70 -7.92
CA GLU A 86 -9.01 -9.47 -7.14
C GLU A 86 -9.83 -8.28 -7.67
N ASP A 87 -9.16 -7.15 -7.95
CA ASP A 87 -9.83 -5.92 -8.37
C ASP A 87 -10.51 -5.98 -9.75
N ARG A 88 -10.19 -6.99 -10.55
CA ARG A 88 -10.85 -7.26 -11.84
C ARG A 88 -12.13 -8.08 -11.69
N THR A 89 -12.40 -8.61 -10.52
CA THR A 89 -13.60 -9.42 -10.30
C THR A 89 -14.83 -8.55 -10.03
N PRO A 90 -16.04 -9.00 -10.41
CA PRO A 90 -17.27 -8.28 -10.09
C PRO A 90 -17.50 -8.11 -8.58
N GLY A 91 -16.96 -9.02 -7.78
CA GLY A 91 -17.08 -9.02 -6.32
C GLY A 91 -16.06 -8.17 -5.58
N THR A 92 -15.20 -7.44 -6.30
CA THR A 92 -14.21 -6.57 -5.63
C THR A 92 -14.87 -5.48 -4.79
N THR A 93 -14.15 -5.07 -3.75
CA THR A 93 -14.59 -4.04 -2.80
C THR A 93 -13.61 -2.87 -2.76
N SER A 94 -13.98 -1.80 -2.06
CA SER A 94 -13.05 -0.74 -1.66
C SER A 94 -12.07 -1.24 -0.59
N ILE A 95 -10.97 -0.52 -0.38
CA ILE A 95 -10.04 -0.83 0.73
C ILE A 95 -10.74 -0.62 2.06
N ARG A 96 -11.37 0.53 2.25
CA ARG A 96 -12.19 0.83 3.41
C ARG A 96 -13.58 0.22 3.22
N GLN A 97 -13.91 -0.73 4.06
CA GLN A 97 -15.19 -1.44 4.01
C GLN A 97 -15.98 -1.16 5.29
N PRO A 98 -17.25 -0.74 5.19
CA PRO A 98 -18.10 -0.57 6.37
C PRO A 98 -18.24 -1.89 7.13
N LEU A 99 -18.15 -1.85 8.44
CA LEU A 99 -18.36 -3.00 9.30
C LEU A 99 -19.36 -2.67 10.41
N ASP A 100 -20.60 -3.08 10.22
CA ASP A 100 -21.66 -2.85 11.19
C ASP A 100 -21.64 -3.85 12.36
N ASN A 101 -21.01 -5.01 12.19
CA ASN A 101 -21.01 -6.07 13.17
C ASN A 101 -19.66 -6.80 13.23
N LEU A 102 -19.03 -6.84 14.41
CA LEU A 102 -17.76 -7.52 14.66
C LEU A 102 -17.74 -8.99 14.29
N ARG A 103 -18.87 -9.67 14.28
CA ARG A 103 -18.96 -11.07 13.82
C ARG A 103 -18.50 -11.23 12.36
N ASN A 104 -18.60 -10.18 11.58
CA ASN A 104 -18.22 -10.13 10.17
C ASN A 104 -16.77 -9.62 9.96
N ALA A 105 -16.05 -9.27 11.02
CA ALA A 105 -14.70 -8.72 10.91
C ALA A 105 -13.75 -9.62 10.11
N GLY A 106 -13.86 -10.94 10.25
CA GLY A 106 -13.06 -11.89 9.48
C GLY A 106 -13.27 -11.83 7.97
N LEU A 107 -14.39 -11.27 7.49
CA LEU A 107 -14.71 -11.18 6.07
C LEU A 107 -13.99 -10.02 5.36
N ILE A 108 -13.57 -9.00 6.11
CA ILE A 108 -12.85 -7.85 5.53
C ILE A 108 -11.35 -8.12 5.36
N TYR A 109 -10.78 -9.10 6.08
CA TYR A 109 -9.39 -9.50 5.90
C TYR A 109 -9.23 -10.36 4.63
N GLY A 110 -8.71 -9.75 3.57
CA GLY A 110 -8.56 -10.40 2.27
C GLY A 110 -7.55 -9.69 1.37
N GLN A 111 -7.50 -10.10 0.11
CA GLN A 111 -6.54 -9.63 -0.90
C GLN A 111 -6.54 -8.09 -1.05
N ILE A 112 -7.70 -7.45 -0.86
CA ILE A 112 -7.79 -5.99 -0.96
C ILE A 112 -7.02 -5.32 0.16
N ILE A 113 -7.13 -5.80 1.40
CA ILE A 113 -6.38 -5.23 2.53
C ILE A 113 -4.90 -5.57 2.45
N TYR A 114 -4.56 -6.83 2.16
CA TYR A 114 -3.15 -7.27 2.23
C TYR A 114 -2.34 -6.98 0.97
N ASN A 115 -2.98 -6.76 -0.19
CA ASN A 115 -2.27 -6.55 -1.45
C ASN A 115 -2.58 -5.21 -2.12
N LYS A 116 -3.85 -4.79 -2.21
CA LYS A 116 -4.20 -3.50 -2.83
C LYS A 116 -3.82 -2.31 -1.95
N ALA A 117 -4.06 -2.39 -0.64
CA ALA A 117 -3.73 -1.29 0.25
C ALA A 117 -2.22 -0.97 0.29
N PRO A 118 -1.28 -1.93 0.28
CA PRO A 118 0.15 -1.65 0.07
C PRO A 118 0.46 -0.96 -1.26
N VAL A 119 -0.19 -1.33 -2.37
CA VAL A 119 -0.02 -0.63 -3.65
C VAL A 119 -0.49 0.82 -3.54
N MET A 120 -1.64 1.06 -2.93
CA MET A 120 -2.15 2.41 -2.66
C MET A 120 -1.17 3.22 -1.79
N MET A 121 -0.61 2.61 -0.73
CA MET A 121 0.34 3.29 0.16
C MET A 121 1.61 3.72 -0.59
N ILE A 122 2.15 2.87 -1.46
CA ILE A 122 3.27 3.22 -2.32
C ILE A 122 2.91 4.42 -3.20
N LYS A 123 1.71 4.43 -3.81
CA LYS A 123 1.25 5.55 -4.64
C LYS A 123 1.07 6.85 -3.85
N LEU A 124 0.60 6.77 -2.62
CA LEU A 124 0.50 7.92 -1.72
C LEU A 124 1.88 8.52 -1.43
N VAL A 125 2.85 7.67 -1.08
CA VAL A 125 4.22 8.12 -0.78
C VAL A 125 4.90 8.69 -2.03
N GLU A 126 4.76 8.05 -3.20
CA GLU A 126 5.26 8.57 -4.48
C GLU A 126 4.65 9.94 -4.83
N LEU A 127 3.38 10.16 -4.53
CA LEU A 127 2.67 11.40 -4.84
C LEU A 127 3.17 12.56 -3.97
N MET A 128 3.24 12.37 -2.66
CA MET A 128 3.58 13.45 -1.74
C MET A 128 5.08 13.59 -1.43
N GLY A 129 5.87 12.53 -1.64
CA GLY A 129 7.29 12.44 -1.33
C GLY A 129 7.58 11.89 0.07
N GLU A 130 8.63 11.08 0.18
CA GLU A 130 8.98 10.34 1.40
C GLU A 130 9.24 11.24 2.62
N ASP A 131 9.91 12.37 2.45
CA ASP A 131 10.24 13.26 3.56
C ASP A 131 8.98 13.85 4.19
N LYS A 132 8.05 14.34 3.37
CA LYS A 132 6.77 14.89 3.83
C LYS A 132 5.89 13.81 4.46
N PHE A 133 5.89 12.62 3.86
CA PHE A 133 5.21 11.46 4.43
C PHE A 133 5.76 11.13 5.83
N ARG A 134 7.08 11.04 5.97
CA ARG A 134 7.74 10.77 7.26
C ARG A 134 7.43 11.83 8.32
N GLU A 135 7.42 13.11 7.94
CA GLU A 135 7.01 14.20 8.84
C GLU A 135 5.57 14.06 9.30
N GLY A 136 4.67 13.76 8.37
CA GLY A 136 3.25 13.57 8.68
C GLY A 136 2.99 12.36 9.57
N ILE A 137 3.69 11.25 9.33
CA ILE A 137 3.60 10.06 10.19
C ILE A 137 4.10 10.34 11.60
N ARG A 138 5.20 11.08 11.75
CA ARG A 138 5.68 11.50 13.08
C ARG A 138 4.66 12.37 13.82
N GLU A 139 4.05 13.32 13.13
CA GLU A 139 2.99 14.16 13.70
C GLU A 139 1.78 13.32 14.11
N TYR A 140 1.35 12.39 13.23
CA TYR A 140 0.24 11.48 13.51
C TYR A 140 0.48 10.64 14.77
N LEU A 141 1.64 9.98 14.87
CA LEU A 141 2.00 9.17 16.03
C LEU A 141 2.10 9.99 17.32
N ASN A 142 2.63 11.21 17.27
CA ASN A 142 2.71 12.09 18.44
C ASN A 142 1.34 12.61 18.86
N THR A 143 0.47 12.96 17.90
CA THR A 143 -0.85 13.53 18.17
C THR A 143 -1.80 12.51 18.77
N TYR A 144 -1.73 11.27 18.29
CA TYR A 144 -2.67 10.21 18.66
C TYR A 144 -2.06 9.11 19.53
N ALA A 145 -0.87 9.34 20.10
CA ALA A 145 -0.23 8.36 21.00
C ALA A 145 -1.18 7.97 22.14
N TYR A 146 -1.32 6.67 22.37
CA TYR A 146 -2.23 6.08 23.39
C TYR A 146 -3.72 6.42 23.18
N SER A 147 -4.10 6.69 21.95
CA SER A 147 -5.47 7.06 21.59
C SER A 147 -5.91 6.39 20.28
N ASN A 148 -7.11 6.75 19.84
CA ASN A 148 -7.69 6.26 18.59
C ASN A 148 -7.63 7.34 17.50
N ALA A 149 -7.39 6.91 16.27
CA ALA A 149 -7.46 7.77 15.10
C ALA A 149 -8.12 7.05 13.93
N THR A 150 -8.70 7.83 13.02
CA THR A 150 -9.26 7.35 11.77
C THR A 150 -8.27 7.54 10.63
N TRP A 151 -8.50 6.85 9.51
CA TRP A 151 -7.79 7.14 8.27
C TRP A 151 -7.90 8.61 7.86
N ASN A 152 -9.08 9.21 8.02
CA ASN A 152 -9.30 10.62 7.66
C ASN A 152 -8.48 11.58 8.53
N ASP A 153 -8.23 11.23 9.80
CA ASP A 153 -7.35 12.04 10.66
C ASP A 153 -5.92 12.05 10.15
N LEU A 154 -5.43 10.90 9.71
CA LEU A 154 -4.12 10.80 9.07
C LEU A 154 -4.06 11.59 7.76
N ILE A 155 -5.03 11.40 6.87
CA ILE A 155 -5.06 12.12 5.57
C ILE A 155 -5.05 13.63 5.81
N ARG A 156 -5.80 14.15 6.78
CA ARG A 156 -5.79 15.58 7.13
C ARG A 156 -4.39 16.09 7.56
N ILE A 157 -3.64 15.29 8.30
CA ILE A 157 -2.26 15.63 8.68
C ILE A 157 -1.35 15.63 7.46
N LEU A 158 -1.43 14.61 6.62
CA LEU A 158 -0.61 14.47 5.42
C LEU A 158 -0.90 15.55 4.38
N ASP A 159 -2.17 15.87 4.17
CA ASP A 159 -2.64 16.89 3.23
C ASP A 159 -2.05 18.27 3.55
N ASN A 160 -1.94 18.63 4.83
CA ASN A 160 -1.29 19.86 5.29
C ASN A 160 0.24 19.92 4.99
N LYS A 161 0.87 18.82 4.58
CA LYS A 161 2.31 18.75 4.28
C LYS A 161 2.63 18.88 2.80
N THR A 162 1.64 18.83 1.93
CA THR A 162 1.83 18.79 0.47
C THR A 162 0.87 19.74 -0.24
N ALA A 163 1.18 20.07 -1.49
CA ALA A 163 0.27 20.80 -2.39
C ALA A 163 -0.66 19.85 -3.18
N GLU A 164 -0.45 18.54 -3.05
CA GLU A 164 -1.30 17.52 -3.67
C GLU A 164 -2.62 17.40 -2.90
N ASP A 165 -3.72 17.14 -3.58
CA ASP A 165 -5.03 16.90 -2.97
C ASP A 165 -5.12 15.44 -2.49
N LEU A 166 -4.74 15.22 -1.24
CA LEU A 166 -4.78 13.87 -0.65
C LEU A 166 -6.18 13.45 -0.22
N ALA A 167 -7.11 14.39 -0.05
CA ALA A 167 -8.51 14.06 0.17
C ALA A 167 -9.13 13.42 -1.09
N ALA A 168 -8.89 14.00 -2.28
CA ALA A 168 -9.30 13.41 -3.55
C ALA A 168 -8.57 12.08 -3.82
N PHE A 169 -7.28 11.97 -3.49
CA PHE A 169 -6.54 10.72 -3.56
C PHE A 169 -7.22 9.64 -2.71
N SER A 170 -7.50 9.95 -1.46
CA SER A 170 -8.12 9.02 -0.51
C SER A 170 -9.51 8.58 -0.96
N ASP A 171 -10.33 9.52 -1.46
CA ASP A 171 -11.67 9.19 -1.93
C ASP A 171 -11.64 8.14 -3.05
N VAL A 172 -10.73 8.29 -3.99
CA VAL A 172 -10.64 7.38 -5.14
C VAL A 172 -9.93 6.06 -4.80
N TRP A 173 -8.76 6.13 -4.15
CA TRP A 173 -7.96 4.93 -3.90
C TRP A 173 -8.49 4.06 -2.77
N VAL A 174 -9.06 4.67 -1.73
CA VAL A 174 -9.46 3.98 -0.49
C VAL A 174 -10.96 3.68 -0.47
N ASN A 175 -11.80 4.63 -0.87
CA ASN A 175 -13.25 4.50 -0.77
C ASN A 175 -13.92 3.93 -2.04
N GLN A 176 -13.19 3.90 -3.19
CA GLN A 176 -13.71 3.32 -4.42
C GLN A 176 -13.09 1.96 -4.71
N LYS A 177 -13.89 1.08 -5.33
CA LYS A 177 -13.41 -0.21 -5.83
C LYS A 177 -12.69 -0.06 -7.16
N GLY A 178 -11.81 -1.01 -7.46
CA GLY A 178 -11.09 -1.08 -8.73
C GLY A 178 -9.80 -0.28 -8.75
N MET A 179 -9.02 -0.51 -9.77
CA MET A 179 -7.77 0.18 -10.10
C MET A 179 -7.82 0.64 -11.56
N PRO A 180 -7.09 1.70 -11.94
CA PRO A 180 -7.11 2.19 -13.30
C PRO A 180 -6.45 1.21 -14.26
N THR A 181 -6.97 1.12 -15.48
CA THR A 181 -6.23 0.55 -16.61
C THR A 181 -5.38 1.64 -17.23
N ILE A 182 -4.06 1.43 -17.30
CA ILE A 182 -3.13 2.37 -17.92
C ILE A 182 -2.89 1.94 -19.35
N ARG A 183 -3.18 2.84 -20.30
CA ARG A 183 -2.91 2.64 -21.73
C ARG A 183 -1.79 3.56 -22.20
N PHE A 184 -0.88 2.96 -22.96
CA PHE A 184 0.19 3.66 -23.63
C PHE A 184 -0.07 3.63 -25.13
N THR A 185 -0.10 4.79 -25.76
CA THR A 185 -0.20 4.92 -27.23
C THR A 185 0.88 5.85 -27.74
N GLN A 186 1.44 5.54 -28.89
CA GLN A 186 2.39 6.41 -29.58
C GLN A 186 1.67 7.02 -30.78
N LYS A 187 1.62 8.35 -30.84
CA LYS A 187 1.03 9.10 -31.95
C LYS A 187 1.89 10.31 -32.24
N ASP A 188 2.23 10.51 -33.51
CA ASP A 188 3.00 11.67 -34.00
C ASP A 188 4.33 11.89 -33.22
N GLY A 189 5.04 10.79 -32.90
CA GLY A 189 6.29 10.83 -32.15
C GLY A 189 6.16 11.13 -30.66
N LYS A 190 4.92 11.25 -30.15
CA LYS A 190 4.62 11.51 -28.72
C LYS A 190 4.07 10.27 -28.06
N LEU A 191 4.52 10.01 -26.82
CA LEU A 191 3.91 9.03 -25.95
C LEU A 191 2.69 9.65 -25.27
N GLN A 192 1.53 9.04 -25.46
CA GLN A 192 0.30 9.37 -24.76
C GLN A 192 0.02 8.29 -23.71
N ILE A 193 -0.24 8.73 -22.48
CA ILE A 193 -0.56 7.86 -21.35
C ILE A 193 -1.97 8.24 -20.89
N CYS A 194 -2.87 7.27 -20.87
CA CYS A 194 -4.26 7.45 -20.48
C CYS A 194 -4.62 6.52 -19.34
N GLN A 195 -5.48 6.98 -18.45
CA GLN A 195 -6.16 6.15 -17.46
C GLN A 195 -7.58 5.87 -17.92
N GLU A 196 -8.03 4.65 -17.72
CA GLU A 196 -9.41 4.24 -17.95
C GLU A 196 -9.98 3.62 -16.67
N ASP A 197 -11.16 4.07 -16.27
CA ASP A 197 -11.93 3.41 -15.22
C ASP A 197 -12.56 2.13 -15.77
N PRO A 198 -12.19 0.94 -15.25
CA PRO A 198 -12.72 -0.34 -15.73
C PRO A 198 -14.23 -0.51 -15.51
N TYR A 199 -14.81 0.33 -14.66
CA TYR A 199 -16.24 0.32 -14.35
C TYR A 199 -17.01 1.48 -15.02
N HIS A 200 -16.36 2.27 -15.88
CA HIS A 200 -16.96 3.36 -16.66
C HIS A 200 -17.67 4.44 -15.82
N ARG A 201 -17.20 4.70 -14.60
CA ARG A 201 -17.72 5.73 -13.68
C ARG A 201 -17.14 7.12 -13.95
N GLY A 202 -16.12 7.22 -14.83
CA GLY A 202 -15.39 8.45 -15.10
C GLY A 202 -14.39 8.85 -14.01
N ILE A 203 -13.98 7.91 -13.18
CA ILE A 203 -13.02 8.13 -12.09
C ILE A 203 -11.60 8.17 -12.65
N THR A 204 -10.80 9.10 -12.15
CA THR A 204 -9.36 9.18 -12.40
C THR A 204 -8.62 9.02 -11.09
N TRP A 205 -7.64 8.10 -11.06
CA TRP A 205 -6.83 7.84 -9.88
C TRP A 205 -5.64 8.80 -9.83
N PRO A 206 -5.56 9.71 -8.84
CA PRO A 206 -4.37 10.53 -8.63
C PRO A 206 -3.15 9.65 -8.37
N GLN A 207 -2.12 9.79 -9.20
CA GLN A 207 -0.88 9.03 -9.04
C GLN A 207 0.27 9.67 -9.81
N ARG A 208 1.48 9.34 -9.39
CA ARG A 208 2.72 9.68 -10.08
C ARG A 208 3.43 8.39 -10.48
N PHE A 209 4.06 8.36 -11.63
CA PHE A 209 4.90 7.25 -12.04
C PHE A 209 6.03 7.72 -12.97
N HIS A 210 7.10 6.96 -12.97
CA HIS A 210 8.22 7.19 -13.86
C HIS A 210 8.03 6.39 -15.15
N VAL A 211 8.40 7.00 -16.28
CA VAL A 211 8.35 6.36 -17.58
C VAL A 211 9.78 6.29 -18.13
N THR A 212 10.25 5.08 -18.39
CA THR A 212 11.55 4.85 -19.05
C THR A 212 11.29 4.44 -20.50
N LEU A 213 11.87 5.19 -21.44
CA LEU A 213 11.85 4.88 -22.85
C LEU A 213 13.18 4.22 -23.21
N CYS A 214 13.11 2.95 -23.65
CA CYS A 214 14.25 2.24 -24.18
C CYS A 214 14.17 2.26 -25.72
N GLY A 215 15.20 2.77 -26.39
CA GLY A 215 15.33 2.78 -27.85
C GLY A 215 16.61 2.07 -28.29
N GLU A 216 16.62 1.51 -29.50
CA GLU A 216 17.87 1.09 -30.12
C GLU A 216 18.68 2.33 -30.49
N GLN A 217 19.90 2.40 -29.99
CA GLN A 217 20.88 3.35 -30.50
C GLN A 217 21.17 2.93 -31.94
N ARG A 218 20.70 3.67 -32.95
CA ARG A 218 21.12 3.50 -34.34
C ARG A 218 22.42 4.28 -34.50
N ASP A 219 23.50 3.54 -34.69
CA ASP A 219 24.80 4.08 -35.10
C ASP A 219 24.70 4.79 -36.45
#